data_1377cdff7c30ed513b5d0b899055ff04
#
_entry.id   1377cdff7c30ed513b5d0b899055ff04
#
_cell.length_a   1.000
_cell.length_b   1.000
_cell.length_c   1.000
_cell.angle_alpha   90.00
_cell.angle_beta   90.00
_cell.angle_gamma   90.00
#
_symmetry.space_group_name_H-M   'P 1'
#
loop_
_entity.id
_entity.type
_entity.pdbx_description
1 polymer ?
#
loop_
_entity_poly.entity_id
_entity_poly.type
_entity_poly.pdbx_seq_one_letter_code
_entity_poly.pdbx_strand_id
1 'polypeptide(L)'
;MAEVLIVDDDVDIRAILAFTLEDAGFEVREAADGNQAIAALQRSAPDCLVLDVMMPGFDGFGVLRARRQSNLAPEARVILLTARTAERDFVRGWELGADEYLTKPFDPDELVVTVRRLLKTSPTQLAERREAELKKAELLERLESAFNRPRRFGAEPEAGRRA
;
A
#
# COMPACT_ATOMS: atom_id res chain seq x y z
N MET A 1 11.76 15.39 -16.29
CA MET A 1 10.37 14.90 -16.05
C MET A 1 10.41 13.76 -15.05
N ALA A 2 9.49 13.76 -14.13
CA ALA A 2 9.37 12.66 -13.18
C ALA A 2 8.94 11.37 -13.89
N GLU A 3 9.51 10.26 -13.47
CA GLU A 3 9.24 8.93 -14.00
C GLU A 3 8.39 8.11 -13.03
N VAL A 4 7.34 7.50 -13.56
CA VAL A 4 6.44 6.62 -12.81
C VAL A 4 6.54 5.20 -13.38
N LEU A 5 6.77 4.23 -12.51
CA LEU A 5 6.67 2.81 -12.86
C LEU A 5 5.30 2.29 -12.42
N ILE A 6 4.51 1.82 -13.37
CA ILE A 6 3.20 1.21 -13.11
C ILE A 6 3.34 -0.30 -13.16
N VAL A 7 2.88 -0.96 -12.11
CA VAL A 7 2.87 -2.42 -11.99
C VAL A 7 1.45 -2.90 -11.77
N ASP A 8 0.85 -3.52 -12.76
CA ASP A 8 -0.49 -4.09 -12.71
C ASP A 8 -0.58 -5.24 -13.73
N ASP A 9 -1.14 -6.37 -13.34
CA ASP A 9 -1.30 -7.53 -14.22
C ASP A 9 -2.45 -7.36 -15.23
N ASP A 10 -3.40 -6.47 -14.94
CA ASP A 10 -4.49 -6.13 -15.87
C ASP A 10 -3.97 -5.18 -16.96
N VAL A 11 -3.93 -5.68 -18.19
CA VAL A 11 -3.39 -4.92 -19.34
C VAL A 11 -4.21 -3.65 -19.63
N ASP A 12 -5.52 -3.70 -19.44
CA ASP A 12 -6.40 -2.56 -19.71
C ASP A 12 -6.26 -1.46 -18.66
N ILE A 13 -6.22 -1.84 -17.39
CA ILE A 13 -5.98 -0.90 -16.28
C ILE A 13 -4.61 -0.25 -16.45
N ARG A 14 -3.59 -1.05 -16.70
CA ARG A 14 -2.22 -0.54 -16.89
C ARG A 14 -2.15 0.46 -18.06
N ALA A 15 -2.80 0.16 -19.18
CA ALA A 15 -2.84 1.05 -20.34
C ALA A 15 -3.55 2.38 -20.03
N ILE A 16 -4.67 2.34 -19.32
CA ILE A 16 -5.42 3.55 -18.91
C ILE A 16 -4.57 4.41 -17.98
N LEU A 17 -3.93 3.81 -16.99
CA LEU A 17 -3.08 4.54 -16.04
C LEU A 17 -1.86 5.13 -16.72
N ALA A 18 -1.21 4.40 -17.63
CA ALA A 18 -0.08 4.88 -18.40
C ALA A 18 -0.47 6.09 -19.26
N PHE A 19 -1.56 6.00 -20.00
CA PHE A 19 -2.07 7.09 -20.82
C PHE A 19 -2.36 8.34 -19.98
N THR A 20 -3.05 8.16 -18.86
CA THR A 20 -3.43 9.26 -17.96
C THR A 20 -2.21 9.97 -17.38
N LEU A 21 -1.20 9.23 -16.96
CA LEU A 21 0.03 9.80 -16.41
C LEU A 21 0.89 10.47 -17.49
N GLU A 22 0.99 9.88 -18.67
CA GLU A 22 1.70 10.48 -19.80
C GLU A 22 1.05 11.79 -20.23
N ASP A 23 -0.27 11.82 -20.31
CA ASP A 23 -1.04 13.04 -20.63
C ASP A 23 -0.82 14.14 -19.58
N ALA A 24 -0.58 13.75 -18.34
CA ALA A 24 -0.26 14.67 -17.24
C ALA A 24 1.21 15.14 -17.22
N GLY A 25 2.05 14.65 -18.13
CA GLY A 25 3.45 15.08 -18.29
C GLY A 25 4.49 14.18 -17.62
N PHE A 26 4.11 12.99 -17.14
CA PHE A 26 5.06 12.04 -16.58
C PHE A 26 5.65 11.12 -17.65
N GLU A 27 6.88 10.68 -17.42
CA GLU A 27 7.42 9.52 -18.13
C GLU A 27 6.91 8.26 -17.45
N VAL A 28 6.49 7.27 -18.24
CA VAL A 28 5.89 6.04 -17.70
C VAL A 28 6.64 4.82 -18.20
N ARG A 29 6.98 3.95 -17.26
CA ARG A 29 7.37 2.57 -17.54
C ARG A 29 6.30 1.64 -16.99
N GLU A 30 6.18 0.46 -17.60
CA GLU A 30 5.17 -0.52 -17.23
C GLU A 30 5.81 -1.86 -16.89
N ALA A 31 5.22 -2.56 -15.94
CA ALA A 31 5.53 -3.95 -15.62
C ALA A 31 4.22 -4.72 -15.41
N ALA A 32 4.15 -5.93 -15.92
CA ALA A 32 2.94 -6.75 -15.89
C ALA A 32 2.87 -7.70 -14.70
N ASP A 33 3.97 -7.89 -13.99
CA ASP A 33 4.06 -8.77 -12.82
C ASP A 33 5.20 -8.34 -11.88
N GLY A 34 5.30 -9.02 -10.75
CA GLY A 34 6.30 -8.70 -9.72
C GLY A 34 7.74 -8.92 -10.20
N ASN A 35 8.00 -9.94 -11.02
CA ASN A 35 9.34 -10.20 -11.56
C ASN A 35 9.77 -9.08 -12.51
N GLN A 36 8.88 -8.65 -13.40
CA GLN A 36 9.12 -7.51 -14.28
C GLN A 36 9.33 -6.22 -13.49
N ALA A 37 8.56 -6.03 -12.40
CA ALA A 37 8.72 -4.87 -11.52
C ALA A 37 10.12 -4.81 -10.91
N ILE A 38 10.59 -5.91 -10.35
CA ILE A 38 11.95 -5.99 -9.77
C ILE A 38 13.01 -5.75 -10.84
N ALA A 39 12.88 -6.36 -12.01
CA ALA A 39 13.80 -6.11 -13.13
C ALA A 39 13.84 -4.63 -13.55
N ALA A 40 12.68 -3.99 -13.58
CA ALA A 40 12.58 -2.56 -13.90
C ALA A 40 13.26 -1.69 -12.81
N LEU A 41 13.06 -2.00 -11.54
CA LEU A 41 13.70 -1.30 -10.42
C LEU A 41 15.21 -1.49 -10.39
N GLN A 42 15.70 -2.67 -10.76
CA GLN A 42 17.14 -2.93 -10.89
C GLN A 42 17.79 -2.13 -12.03
N ARG A 43 17.04 -1.85 -13.07
CA ARG A 43 17.51 -1.12 -14.24
C ARG A 43 17.68 0.36 -13.96
N SER A 44 16.69 0.99 -13.33
CA SER A 44 16.74 2.37 -12.88
C SER A 44 15.64 2.65 -11.85
N ALA A 45 15.91 3.61 -10.95
CA ALA A 45 14.96 4.02 -9.94
C ALA A 45 13.92 4.98 -10.55
N PRO A 46 12.61 4.68 -10.46
CA PRO A 46 11.57 5.66 -10.76
C PRO A 46 11.44 6.67 -9.62
N ASP A 47 10.80 7.79 -9.89
CA ASP A 47 10.44 8.76 -8.85
C ASP A 47 9.22 8.28 -8.05
N CYS A 48 8.31 7.54 -8.71
CA CYS A 48 7.12 6.97 -8.09
C CYS A 48 6.88 5.55 -8.61
N LEU A 49 6.49 4.66 -7.69
CA LEU A 49 6.08 3.29 -7.98
C LEU A 49 4.58 3.17 -7.70
N VAL A 50 3.80 2.84 -8.70
CA VAL A 50 2.37 2.54 -8.61
C VAL A 50 2.21 1.04 -8.74
N LEU A 51 1.77 0.38 -7.68
CA LEU A 51 1.88 -1.06 -7.52
C LEU A 51 0.55 -1.68 -7.11
N ASP A 52 0.03 -2.55 -7.96
CA ASP A 52 -1.12 -3.38 -7.61
C ASP A 52 -0.74 -4.40 -6.54
N VAL A 53 -1.56 -4.48 -5.50
CA VAL A 53 -1.36 -5.46 -4.41
C VAL A 53 -1.70 -6.86 -4.87
N MET A 54 -2.83 -7.01 -5.58
CA MET A 54 -3.41 -8.30 -5.95
C MET A 54 -2.94 -8.76 -7.34
N MET A 55 -1.75 -9.32 -7.40
CA MET A 55 -1.23 -9.96 -8.61
C MET A 55 -0.99 -11.44 -8.38
N PRO A 56 -1.25 -12.31 -9.38
CA PRO A 56 -0.98 -13.75 -9.26
C PRO A 56 0.49 -14.04 -8.98
N GLY A 57 0.76 -14.96 -8.05
CA GLY A 57 2.10 -15.38 -7.69
C GLY A 57 2.84 -14.33 -6.87
N PHE A 58 3.73 -13.57 -7.51
CA PHE A 58 4.51 -12.51 -6.86
C PHE A 58 3.67 -11.23 -6.75
N ASP A 59 3.03 -11.03 -5.60
CA ASP A 59 2.13 -9.90 -5.35
C ASP A 59 2.86 -8.59 -5.03
N GLY A 60 2.09 -7.50 -4.85
CA GLY A 60 2.64 -6.18 -4.56
C GLY A 60 3.40 -6.11 -3.24
N PHE A 61 2.96 -6.82 -2.21
CA PHE A 61 3.70 -6.87 -0.94
C PHE A 61 5.03 -7.60 -1.11
N GLY A 62 5.05 -8.65 -1.92
CA GLY A 62 6.27 -9.36 -2.28
C GLY A 62 7.28 -8.46 -2.99
N VAL A 63 6.82 -7.62 -3.90
CA VAL A 63 7.66 -6.61 -4.58
C VAL A 63 8.24 -5.62 -3.57
N LEU A 64 7.45 -5.12 -2.63
CA LEU A 64 7.94 -4.19 -1.60
C LEU A 64 8.96 -4.83 -0.67
N ARG A 65 8.75 -6.09 -0.28
CA ARG A 65 9.75 -6.83 0.52
C ARG A 65 11.07 -7.00 -0.22
N ALA A 66 11.00 -7.45 -1.48
CA ALA A 66 12.20 -7.63 -2.31
C ALA A 66 12.93 -6.30 -2.54
N ARG A 67 12.20 -5.24 -2.80
CA ARG A 67 12.74 -3.88 -2.94
C ARG A 67 13.53 -3.47 -1.69
N ARG A 68 12.97 -3.69 -0.51
CA ARG A 68 13.60 -3.34 0.76
C ARG A 68 14.85 -4.19 1.02
N GLN A 69 14.76 -5.49 0.83
CA GLN A 69 15.89 -6.42 1.05
C GLN A 69 17.09 -6.10 0.16
N SER A 70 16.86 -5.70 -1.07
CA SER A 70 17.90 -5.35 -2.04
C SER A 70 18.17 -3.85 -2.15
N ASN A 71 17.52 -3.04 -1.33
CA ASN A 71 17.64 -1.58 -1.32
C ASN A 71 17.44 -0.96 -2.72
N LEU A 72 16.42 -1.42 -3.43
CA LEU A 72 16.07 -0.94 -4.76
C LEU A 72 15.22 0.32 -4.67
N ALA A 73 15.61 1.37 -5.40
CA ALA A 73 14.87 2.63 -5.48
C ALA A 73 14.37 3.12 -4.09
N PRO A 74 15.25 3.30 -3.10
CA PRO A 74 14.81 3.57 -1.71
C PRO A 74 14.08 4.90 -1.57
N GLU A 75 14.30 5.83 -2.47
CA GLU A 75 13.68 7.16 -2.44
C GLU A 75 12.41 7.26 -3.28
N ALA A 76 12.05 6.22 -4.03
CA ALA A 76 10.83 6.21 -4.83
C ALA A 76 9.59 6.30 -3.91
N ARG A 77 8.64 7.15 -4.29
CA ARG A 77 7.33 7.20 -3.63
C ARG A 77 6.55 5.96 -4.03
N VAL A 78 5.79 5.39 -3.10
CA VAL A 78 5.05 4.15 -3.33
C VAL A 78 3.55 4.37 -3.13
N ILE A 79 2.78 4.10 -4.17
CA ILE A 79 1.33 4.07 -4.13
C ILE A 79 0.88 2.63 -4.35
N LEU A 80 0.10 2.08 -3.43
CA LEU A 80 -0.50 0.77 -3.58
C LEU A 80 -1.92 0.88 -4.14
N LEU A 81 -2.20 0.12 -5.18
CA LEU A 81 -3.53 -0.04 -5.73
C LEU A 81 -4.14 -1.29 -5.14
N THR A 82 -5.30 -1.19 -4.54
CA THR A 82 -5.91 -2.31 -3.85
C THR A 82 -7.42 -2.37 -4.11
N ALA A 83 -7.97 -3.57 -4.27
CA ALA A 83 -9.39 -3.79 -4.11
C ALA A 83 -9.74 -3.58 -2.62
N ARG A 84 -11.03 -3.48 -2.29
CA ARG A 84 -11.46 -3.38 -0.89
C ARG A 84 -10.89 -4.54 -0.09
N THR A 85 -9.97 -4.22 0.78
CA THR A 85 -9.25 -5.20 1.59
C THR A 85 -9.51 -4.95 3.07
N ALA A 86 -9.28 -6.00 3.87
CA ALA A 86 -9.29 -5.89 5.31
C ALA A 86 -8.20 -4.91 5.77
N GLU A 87 -8.43 -4.23 6.89
CA GLU A 87 -7.49 -3.27 7.50
C GLU A 87 -6.07 -3.80 7.67
N ARG A 88 -5.90 -5.11 7.84
CA ARG A 88 -4.60 -5.78 7.94
C ARG A 88 -3.69 -5.54 6.74
N ASP A 89 -4.27 -5.44 5.54
CA ASP A 89 -3.50 -5.22 4.32
C ASP A 89 -2.97 -3.79 4.24
N PHE A 90 -3.71 -2.82 4.78
CA PHE A 90 -3.24 -1.44 4.90
C PHE A 90 -2.03 -1.33 5.84
N VAL A 91 -2.11 -1.96 7.01
CA VAL A 91 -1.00 -2.01 7.97
C VAL A 91 0.25 -2.58 7.32
N ARG A 92 0.12 -3.71 6.64
CA ARG A 92 1.23 -4.39 5.99
C ARG A 92 1.93 -3.51 4.94
N GLY A 93 1.16 -2.79 4.14
CA GLY A 93 1.73 -1.88 3.16
C GLY A 93 2.47 -0.71 3.80
N TRP A 94 1.90 -0.09 4.84
CA TRP A 94 2.59 0.97 5.58
C TRP A 94 3.90 0.48 6.19
N GLU A 95 3.91 -0.69 6.79
CA GLU A 95 5.13 -1.32 7.35
C GLU A 95 6.19 -1.57 6.28
N LEU A 96 5.79 -1.90 5.06
CA LEU A 96 6.69 -2.17 3.94
C LEU A 96 7.11 -0.90 3.17
N GLY A 97 6.67 0.27 3.62
CA GLY A 97 7.11 1.55 3.07
C GLY A 97 6.18 2.17 2.03
N ALA A 98 4.92 1.77 1.97
CA ALA A 98 3.92 2.47 1.16
C ALA A 98 3.70 3.89 1.68
N ASP A 99 3.47 4.83 0.78
CA ASP A 99 3.22 6.23 1.09
C ASP A 99 1.75 6.60 0.91
N GLU A 100 1.01 5.85 0.12
CA GLU A 100 -0.40 6.07 -0.13
C GLU A 100 -1.08 4.80 -0.63
N TYR A 101 -2.41 4.76 -0.47
CA TYR A 101 -3.30 3.74 -1.02
C TYR A 101 -4.34 4.38 -1.92
N LEU A 102 -4.65 3.73 -3.04
CA LEU A 102 -5.83 4.00 -3.83
C LEU A 102 -6.66 2.73 -3.93
N THR A 103 -7.92 2.80 -3.51
CA THR A 103 -8.84 1.68 -3.54
C THR A 103 -9.55 1.61 -4.89
N LYS A 104 -9.49 0.46 -5.54
CA LYS A 104 -10.21 0.20 -6.79
C LYS A 104 -11.72 0.03 -6.52
N PRO A 105 -12.62 0.59 -7.32
CA PRO A 105 -12.36 1.46 -8.47
C PRO A 105 -12.02 2.89 -8.01
N PHE A 106 -11.12 3.55 -8.73
CA PHE A 106 -10.76 4.95 -8.52
C PHE A 106 -10.73 5.69 -9.87
N ASP A 107 -10.87 7.01 -9.81
CA ASP A 107 -10.72 7.86 -10.98
C ASP A 107 -9.22 7.95 -11.34
N PRO A 108 -8.82 7.72 -12.60
CA PRO A 108 -7.42 7.88 -13.00
C PRO A 108 -6.82 9.26 -12.68
N ASP A 109 -7.63 10.32 -12.70
CA ASP A 109 -7.19 11.67 -12.32
C ASP A 109 -6.81 11.76 -10.84
N GLU A 110 -7.42 10.96 -9.99
CA GLU A 110 -7.06 10.84 -8.57
C GLU A 110 -5.63 10.32 -8.40
N LEU A 111 -5.21 9.37 -9.24
CA LEU A 111 -3.83 8.89 -9.26
C LEU A 111 -2.86 10.02 -9.62
N VAL A 112 -3.17 10.82 -10.62
CA VAL A 112 -2.33 11.97 -11.02
C VAL A 112 -2.15 12.95 -9.87
N VAL A 113 -3.23 13.31 -9.21
CA VAL A 113 -3.21 14.21 -8.03
C VAL A 113 -2.34 13.62 -6.92
N THR A 114 -2.49 12.33 -6.65
CA THR A 114 -1.74 11.64 -5.61
C THR A 114 -0.24 11.59 -5.93
N VAL A 115 0.14 11.25 -7.15
CA VAL A 115 1.54 11.25 -7.59
C VAL A 115 2.15 12.65 -7.42
N ARG A 116 1.48 13.69 -7.91
CA ARG A 116 1.97 15.08 -7.77
C ARG A 116 2.16 15.49 -6.33
N ARG A 117 1.22 15.15 -5.46
CA ARG A 117 1.29 15.45 -4.03
C ARG A 117 2.47 14.74 -3.38
N LEU A 118 2.65 13.47 -3.63
CA LEU A 118 3.74 12.67 -3.05
C LEU A 118 5.12 13.17 -3.50
N LEU A 119 5.27 13.55 -4.75
CA LEU A 119 6.53 14.08 -5.27
C LEU A 119 6.92 15.42 -4.64
N LYS A 120 5.95 16.19 -4.14
CA LYS A 120 6.16 17.46 -3.43
C LYS A 120 6.32 17.28 -1.93
N THR A 121 6.04 16.11 -1.38
CA THR A 121 6.12 15.83 0.05
C THR A 121 7.53 15.35 0.40
N SER A 122 8.12 15.90 1.45
CA SER A 122 9.46 15.50 1.86
C SER A 122 9.52 14.07 2.40
N PRO A 123 10.65 13.38 2.31
CA PRO A 123 10.82 12.06 2.90
C PRO A 123 10.51 12.02 4.39
N THR A 124 10.85 13.06 5.11
CA THR A 124 10.56 13.19 6.56
C THR A 124 9.05 13.24 6.82
N GLN A 125 8.33 14.05 6.07
CA GLN A 125 6.87 14.14 6.19
C GLN A 125 6.18 12.82 5.82
N LEU A 126 6.67 12.12 4.80
CA LEU A 126 6.16 10.80 4.42
C LEU A 126 6.39 9.76 5.53
N ALA A 127 7.56 9.76 6.13
CA ALA A 127 7.88 8.87 7.24
C ALA A 127 7.00 9.14 8.46
N GLU A 128 6.79 10.40 8.82
CA GLU A 128 5.89 10.81 9.91
C GLU A 128 4.46 10.37 9.66
N ARG A 129 3.98 10.51 8.45
CA ARG A 129 2.64 10.08 8.06
C ARG A 129 2.48 8.57 8.17
N ARG A 130 3.46 7.79 7.69
CA ARG A 130 3.42 6.32 7.82
C ARG A 130 3.37 5.90 9.28
N GLU A 131 4.17 6.51 10.12
CA GLU A 131 4.18 6.23 11.56
C GLU A 131 2.83 6.56 12.21
N ALA A 132 2.22 7.68 11.85
CA ALA A 132 0.90 8.05 12.35
C ALA A 132 -0.19 7.07 11.91
N GLU A 133 -0.16 6.62 10.65
CA GLU A 133 -1.11 5.62 10.14
C GLU A 133 -0.93 4.26 10.81
N LEU A 134 0.31 3.84 11.08
CA LEU A 134 0.59 2.60 11.81
C LEU A 134 0.06 2.66 13.25
N LYS A 135 0.27 3.76 13.95
CA LYS A 135 -0.26 3.94 15.30
C LYS A 135 -1.78 3.93 15.33
N LYS A 136 -2.41 4.57 14.37
CA LYS A 136 -3.86 4.58 14.21
C LYS A 136 -4.40 3.17 13.97
N ALA A 137 -3.75 2.40 13.10
CA ALA A 137 -4.14 1.03 12.81
C ALA A 137 -3.98 0.10 14.04
N GLU A 138 -2.90 0.25 14.80
CA GLU A 138 -2.69 -0.48 16.06
C GLU A 138 -3.80 -0.19 17.08
N LEU A 139 -4.20 1.08 17.22
CA LEU A 139 -5.28 1.46 18.11
C LEU A 139 -6.63 0.86 17.69
N LEU A 140 -6.93 0.88 16.38
CA LEU A 140 -8.15 0.28 15.86
C LEU A 140 -8.16 -1.24 16.09
N GLU A 141 -7.05 -1.92 15.87
CA GLU A 141 -6.93 -3.35 16.13
C GLU A 141 -7.15 -3.69 17.61
N ARG A 142 -6.59 -2.89 18.52
CA ARG A 142 -6.82 -3.06 19.96
C ARG A 142 -8.28 -2.85 20.34
N LEU A 143 -8.94 -1.85 19.75
CA LEU A 143 -10.35 -1.61 20.00
C LEU A 143 -11.22 -2.76 19.50
N GLU A 144 -10.99 -3.24 18.30
CA GLU A 144 -11.70 -4.39 17.74
C GLU A 144 -11.50 -5.65 18.58
N SER A 145 -10.28 -5.90 19.01
CA SER A 145 -9.97 -7.03 19.90
C SER A 145 -10.67 -6.92 21.24
N ALA A 146 -10.81 -5.71 21.77
CA ALA A 146 -11.50 -5.48 23.03
C ALA A 146 -13.01 -5.70 22.88
N PHE A 147 -13.61 -5.32 21.76
CA PHE A 147 -15.04 -5.51 21.49
C PHE A 147 -15.38 -6.95 21.09
N ASN A 148 -14.46 -7.64 20.42
CA ASN A 148 -14.66 -9.02 19.93
C ASN A 148 -14.22 -10.09 20.95
N ARG A 149 -13.65 -9.71 22.08
CA ARG A 149 -13.42 -10.66 23.16
C ARG A 149 -14.77 -11.19 23.62
N PRO A 150 -14.97 -12.54 23.63
CA PRO A 150 -16.13 -13.10 24.27
C PRO A 150 -16.10 -12.56 25.70
N ARG A 151 -17.16 -11.85 26.07
CA ARG A 151 -17.36 -11.51 27.48
C ARG A 151 -17.29 -12.83 28.23
N ARG A 152 -16.22 -13.03 28.98
CA ARG A 152 -16.28 -13.98 30.05
C ARG A 152 -17.35 -13.41 30.97
N PHE A 153 -18.54 -13.94 30.85
CA PHE A 153 -19.48 -13.82 31.93
C PHE A 153 -18.72 -14.34 33.16
N GLY A 154 -18.41 -13.43 34.04
CA GLY A 154 -17.77 -13.79 35.28
C GLY A 154 -18.51 -15.00 35.82
N ALA A 155 -17.77 -16.02 36.24
CA ALA A 155 -18.36 -17.15 36.92
C ALA A 155 -19.44 -16.60 37.83
N GLU A 156 -20.67 -17.03 37.62
CA GLU A 156 -21.73 -16.71 38.57
C GLU A 156 -21.15 -16.97 39.96
N PRO A 157 -21.25 -16.00 40.88
CA PRO A 157 -20.87 -16.29 42.22
C PRO A 157 -21.70 -17.51 42.60
N GLU A 158 -21.05 -18.63 42.88
CA GLU A 158 -21.75 -19.77 43.40
C GLU A 158 -22.61 -19.26 44.56
N ALA A 159 -23.89 -19.25 44.30
CA ALA A 159 -24.84 -18.95 45.37
C ALA A 159 -24.51 -19.93 46.49
N GLY A 160 -23.93 -19.40 47.56
CA GLY A 160 -23.47 -20.23 48.66
C GLY A 160 -24.58 -21.19 49.03
N ARG A 161 -24.32 -22.46 48.86
CA ARG A 161 -25.17 -23.50 49.43
C ARG A 161 -25.14 -23.26 50.93
N ARG A 162 -26.17 -22.65 51.40
CA ARG A 162 -26.49 -22.80 52.83
C ARG A 162 -26.91 -24.23 53.01
N ALA A 163 -26.13 -24.94 53.75
CA ALA A 163 -26.54 -26.22 54.30
C ALA A 163 -27.79 -26.08 55.17
#